data_bca2aaf20a5c465513589560b3f39493
#
_entry.id   bca2aaf20a5c465513589560b3f39493
#
_cell.length_a   1.000
_cell.length_b   1.000
_cell.length_c   1.000
_cell.angle_alpha   90.00
_cell.angle_beta   90.00
_cell.angle_gamma   90.00
#
_symmetry.space_group_name_H-M   'P 1'
#
loop_
_entity.id
_entity.type
_entity.pdbx_description
1 polymer ?
#
loop_
_entity_poly.entity_id
_entity_poly.type
_entity_poly.pdbx_seq_one_letter_code
_entity_poly.pdbx_strand_id
1 'polypeptide(L)'
;MARKLLAAVAAALTTFACAADNATTASPSGVKGALDAEAIGLLSAETLRLETGKCGNCTVPKQGLWYFENDVIAVPRAGAPVSGFTPGVDRQGDVAKWAATAQKDNLAQPSLVWIGAPSILENAVMQPGARRVRTADGTEIDVRLVPKIASNLSYANDATAAYFGGRTVRMRGAIDNTSGKEVFVARTIWPSDYAIDAAKLQSQPLQNPSDLAAFVRAPVKDGGPIETRLLWERHPGQNRDWKQRPVLGFVLNGAQGDDDESLGGHFAIATGRIGDKGEWSNWAVNNFYNLDSFSEKGIVAATLPMDNYLMDLNSGQQYYRPSYMLVAVLNNARTAAAYQGGVQRVFNHFYRHDFQYRHASANCAGISVDVFESLGWHIPERGPSAPLKSLAAYAYIAAKDRSLEGGRKIYDYLNEEQTRLLPAVAFEAAGLDLLQLVGAAKTGRSLTPYEQQLRSDVDAIFLLRIPQVPSSRTSGAAPVFSFDEFQARVPADQADWKIVPVDARPFPDTLREASSPIEDNPSPVPAPIAGIGVFIVLGALVFWRRRKQSKAAKAKAAPAKELVH
;
A
#
# COMPACT_ATOMS: atom_id res chain seq x y z
N MET A 1 27.72 -56.32 -15.53
CA MET A 1 27.33 -55.21 -16.43
C MET A 1 26.35 -54.23 -15.79
N ALA A 2 26.50 -53.92 -14.49
CA ALA A 2 25.52 -53.06 -13.79
C ALA A 2 26.22 -51.94 -12.97
N ARG A 3 27.43 -51.54 -13.35
CA ARG A 3 28.21 -50.50 -12.66
C ARG A 3 28.69 -49.35 -13.56
N LYS A 4 28.20 -49.25 -14.81
CA LYS A 4 28.56 -48.19 -15.76
C LYS A 4 27.39 -47.31 -16.19
N LEU A 5 26.19 -47.47 -15.61
CA LEU A 5 25.01 -46.64 -15.92
C LEU A 5 24.64 -45.59 -14.85
N LEU A 6 25.41 -45.55 -13.72
CA LEU A 6 25.15 -44.56 -12.65
C LEU A 6 26.07 -43.33 -12.68
N ALA A 7 26.98 -43.26 -13.64
CA ALA A 7 27.90 -42.12 -13.78
C ALA A 7 27.49 -41.11 -14.88
N ALA A 8 26.41 -41.35 -15.61
CA ALA A 8 25.97 -40.48 -16.69
C ALA A 8 24.71 -39.62 -16.37
N VAL A 9 24.12 -39.80 -15.19
CA VAL A 9 22.93 -39.01 -14.75
C VAL A 9 23.33 -37.93 -13.72
N ALA A 10 24.55 -38.02 -13.16
CA ALA A 10 25.06 -37.01 -12.21
C ALA A 10 25.79 -35.82 -12.88
N ALA A 11 25.93 -35.81 -14.22
CA ALA A 11 26.65 -34.78 -14.96
C ALA A 11 25.75 -33.81 -15.77
N ALA A 12 24.42 -33.93 -15.64
CA ALA A 12 23.45 -33.07 -16.38
C ALA A 12 22.67 -32.13 -15.47
N LEU A 13 23.05 -31.97 -14.20
CA LEU A 13 22.38 -31.08 -13.24
C LEU A 13 23.30 -29.99 -12.66
N THR A 14 24.48 -29.80 -13.25
CA THR A 14 25.39 -28.74 -12.83
C THR A 14 25.89 -27.98 -14.07
N THR A 15 25.05 -27.11 -14.65
CA THR A 15 25.49 -25.92 -15.42
C THR A 15 24.27 -25.10 -15.84
N PHE A 16 23.60 -24.47 -14.89
CA PHE A 16 23.03 -23.14 -15.06
C PHE A 16 23.62 -22.27 -13.95
N ALA A 17 24.94 -22.26 -13.85
CA ALA A 17 25.63 -21.10 -13.33
C ALA A 17 25.56 -20.09 -14.48
N CYS A 18 24.69 -19.09 -14.40
CA CYS A 18 24.95 -17.84 -15.08
C CYS A 18 26.29 -17.35 -14.56
N ALA A 19 27.37 -17.62 -15.29
CA ALA A 19 28.59 -16.89 -15.17
C ALA A 19 28.21 -15.42 -15.41
N ALA A 20 28.09 -14.66 -14.33
CA ALA A 20 28.27 -13.24 -14.39
C ALA A 20 29.74 -13.06 -14.81
N ASP A 21 29.98 -13.04 -16.10
CA ASP A 21 31.21 -12.52 -16.63
C ASP A 21 31.35 -11.10 -16.05
N ASN A 22 32.28 -10.94 -15.12
CA ASN A 22 32.85 -9.67 -14.73
C ASN A 22 33.62 -9.09 -15.92
N ALA A 23 32.96 -8.91 -17.06
CA ALA A 23 33.38 -7.95 -18.02
C ALA A 23 33.00 -6.58 -17.42
N THR A 24 33.98 -5.95 -16.79
CA THR A 24 33.95 -4.51 -16.47
C THR A 24 33.87 -3.73 -17.78
N THR A 25 32.72 -3.80 -18.46
CA THR A 25 32.33 -2.79 -19.41
C THR A 25 32.03 -1.56 -18.56
N ALA A 26 32.81 -0.51 -18.73
CA ALA A 26 32.59 0.77 -18.08
C ALA A 26 31.12 1.15 -18.31
N SER A 27 30.33 1.20 -17.24
CA SER A 27 28.93 1.66 -17.31
C SER A 27 28.90 3.04 -17.93
N PRO A 28 27.90 3.40 -18.75
CA PRO A 28 27.75 4.75 -19.27
C PRO A 28 27.94 5.75 -18.13
N SER A 29 28.64 6.85 -18.42
CA SER A 29 28.86 7.88 -17.41
C SER A 29 27.56 8.33 -16.77
N GLY A 30 27.48 8.29 -15.44
CA GLY A 30 26.29 8.63 -14.67
C GLY A 30 25.37 7.46 -14.27
N VAL A 31 25.57 6.25 -14.81
CA VAL A 31 24.86 5.05 -14.33
C VAL A 31 25.65 4.39 -13.22
N LYS A 32 25.02 4.22 -12.08
CA LYS A 32 25.61 3.54 -10.91
C LYS A 32 24.92 2.19 -10.68
N GLY A 33 25.68 1.23 -10.19
CA GLY A 33 25.07 0.03 -9.60
C GLY A 33 24.21 0.42 -8.40
N ALA A 34 23.07 -0.22 -8.22
CA ALA A 34 22.19 0.07 -7.07
C ALA A 34 22.87 -0.23 -5.74
N LEU A 35 23.81 -1.17 -5.70
CA LEU A 35 24.63 -1.49 -4.52
C LEU A 35 25.48 -0.30 -4.05
N ASP A 36 25.98 0.50 -4.99
CA ASP A 36 26.87 1.62 -4.70
C ASP A 36 26.10 2.92 -4.41
N ALA A 37 24.86 3.00 -4.89
CA ALA A 37 24.05 4.22 -4.84
C ALA A 37 23.11 4.28 -3.63
N GLU A 38 22.86 3.15 -2.95
CA GLU A 38 21.85 3.04 -1.92
C GLU A 38 22.41 2.74 -0.54
N ALA A 39 21.92 3.47 0.47
CA ALA A 39 22.25 3.22 1.88
C ALA A 39 21.81 1.82 2.37
N ILE A 40 20.83 1.22 1.68
CA ILE A 40 20.34 -0.13 1.91
C ILE A 40 20.84 -1.01 0.77
N GLY A 41 21.99 -1.37 0.58
CA GLY A 41 22.56 -2.09 -0.58
C GLY A 41 21.63 -3.11 -1.24
N LEU A 42 21.86 -3.36 -2.52
CA LEU A 42 21.19 -4.41 -3.27
C LEU A 42 22.00 -5.70 -3.14
N LEU A 43 21.37 -6.80 -2.77
CA LEU A 43 21.99 -8.13 -2.85
C LEU A 43 21.49 -8.84 -4.12
N SER A 44 22.37 -9.63 -4.74
CA SER A 44 21.92 -10.54 -5.79
C SER A 44 20.97 -11.58 -5.19
N ALA A 45 19.98 -12.02 -5.97
CA ALA A 45 19.02 -13.06 -5.55
C ALA A 45 19.72 -14.36 -5.14
N GLU A 46 20.91 -14.65 -5.65
CA GLU A 46 21.72 -15.82 -5.33
C GLU A 46 22.24 -15.83 -3.90
N THR A 47 22.43 -14.64 -3.30
CA THR A 47 22.88 -14.52 -1.91
C THR A 47 21.73 -14.59 -0.91
N LEU A 48 20.49 -14.57 -1.37
CA LEU A 48 19.29 -14.68 -0.55
C LEU A 48 18.91 -16.14 -0.38
N ARG A 49 18.75 -16.56 0.86
CA ARG A 49 18.20 -17.86 1.16
C ARG A 49 16.70 -17.83 0.94
N LEU A 50 16.26 -18.47 -0.15
CA LEU A 50 14.86 -18.64 -0.47
C LEU A 50 14.28 -19.80 0.31
N GLU A 51 13.24 -19.54 1.07
CA GLU A 51 12.56 -20.54 1.88
C GLU A 51 11.11 -20.65 1.43
N THR A 52 10.55 -21.85 1.52
CA THR A 52 9.11 -22.08 1.37
C THR A 52 8.49 -22.16 2.76
N GLY A 53 7.64 -21.20 3.11
CA GLY A 53 6.78 -21.32 4.28
C GLY A 53 7.51 -21.45 5.64
N LYS A 54 7.38 -22.55 6.31
CA LYS A 54 7.61 -22.76 7.76
C LYS A 54 9.03 -22.67 8.29
N CYS A 55 9.79 -21.68 7.92
CA CYS A 55 11.09 -21.48 8.54
C CYS A 55 11.05 -20.38 9.59
N GLY A 56 11.75 -20.57 10.69
CA GLY A 56 11.82 -19.59 11.77
C GLY A 56 12.60 -18.32 11.42
N ASN A 57 13.32 -18.30 10.29
CA ASN A 57 14.28 -17.24 9.97
C ASN A 57 14.42 -16.98 8.47
N CYS A 58 13.28 -16.89 7.77
CA CYS A 58 13.23 -16.62 6.34
C CYS A 58 13.41 -15.14 6.01
N THR A 59 14.05 -14.84 4.88
CA THR A 59 14.08 -13.49 4.33
C THR A 59 12.84 -13.21 3.51
N VAL A 60 12.61 -13.96 2.43
CA VAL A 60 11.38 -13.87 1.61
C VAL A 60 10.99 -15.28 1.19
N PRO A 61 9.73 -15.69 1.40
CA PRO A 61 9.21 -16.95 0.87
C PRO A 61 9.22 -16.97 -0.65
N LYS A 62 9.30 -18.15 -1.27
CA LYS A 62 9.24 -18.32 -2.74
C LYS A 62 7.98 -17.70 -3.35
N GLN A 63 6.86 -17.73 -2.62
CA GLN A 63 5.63 -17.08 -3.04
C GLN A 63 5.84 -15.59 -3.30
N GLY A 64 6.49 -14.89 -2.38
CA GLY A 64 6.79 -13.46 -2.53
C GLY A 64 7.62 -13.21 -3.79
N LEU A 65 8.68 -13.96 -4.01
CA LEU A 65 9.54 -13.80 -5.19
C LEU A 65 8.82 -14.09 -6.50
N TRP A 66 7.88 -15.04 -6.52
CA TRP A 66 7.07 -15.29 -7.70
C TRP A 66 6.22 -14.07 -8.07
N TYR A 67 5.66 -13.37 -7.08
CA TYR A 67 4.90 -12.15 -7.33
C TYR A 67 5.76 -10.96 -7.76
N PHE A 68 6.97 -10.89 -7.25
CA PHE A 68 7.90 -9.79 -7.48
C PHE A 68 8.92 -10.04 -8.58
N GLU A 69 8.70 -11.04 -9.43
CA GLU A 69 9.63 -11.45 -10.48
C GLU A 69 10.20 -10.27 -11.30
N ASN A 70 9.35 -9.26 -11.52
CA ASN A 70 9.71 -8.07 -12.28
C ASN A 70 9.68 -6.77 -11.47
N ASP A 71 9.63 -6.86 -10.14
CA ASP A 71 9.54 -5.71 -9.24
C ASP A 71 10.83 -5.49 -8.42
N VAL A 72 10.90 -4.34 -7.75
CA VAL A 72 11.93 -4.04 -6.77
C VAL A 72 11.31 -4.17 -5.38
N ILE A 73 11.87 -5.04 -4.55
CA ILE A 73 11.42 -5.23 -3.17
C ILE A 73 12.59 -5.15 -2.21
N ALA A 74 12.32 -4.76 -0.97
CA ALA A 74 13.27 -4.85 0.12
C ALA A 74 12.99 -6.09 0.97
N VAL A 75 14.04 -6.78 1.36
CA VAL A 75 13.97 -7.93 2.25
C VAL A 75 14.93 -7.77 3.42
N PRO A 76 14.60 -8.29 4.62
CA PRO A 76 15.53 -8.30 5.74
C PRO A 76 16.77 -9.14 5.41
N ARG A 77 17.95 -8.69 5.81
CA ARG A 77 19.15 -9.53 5.79
C ARG A 77 18.99 -10.74 6.68
N ALA A 78 19.54 -11.87 6.26
CA ALA A 78 19.62 -13.06 7.10
C ALA A 78 20.24 -12.71 8.47
N GLY A 79 19.61 -13.17 9.56
CA GLY A 79 20.03 -12.84 10.92
C GLY A 79 19.58 -11.47 11.45
N ALA A 80 18.86 -10.66 10.66
CA ALA A 80 18.26 -9.44 11.18
C ALA A 80 17.22 -9.79 12.28
N PRO A 81 17.17 -9.03 13.40
CA PRO A 81 16.27 -9.33 14.53
C PRO A 81 14.78 -9.35 14.18
N VAL A 82 14.44 -8.73 13.08
CA VAL A 82 13.06 -8.56 12.60
C VAL A 82 12.58 -9.69 11.71
N SER A 83 13.48 -10.59 11.27
CA SER A 83 13.07 -11.76 10.51
C SER A 83 12.48 -12.83 11.44
N GLY A 84 11.57 -13.62 10.91
CA GLY A 84 10.96 -14.72 11.64
C GLY A 84 9.50 -14.45 12.02
N PHE A 85 8.95 -15.36 12.79
CA PHE A 85 7.61 -15.34 13.34
C PHE A 85 7.54 -16.37 14.48
N THR A 86 6.47 -16.31 15.28
CA THR A 86 6.24 -17.27 16.36
C THR A 86 5.15 -18.27 15.92
N PRO A 87 5.47 -19.57 15.73
CA PRO A 87 4.48 -20.57 15.34
C PRO A 87 3.34 -20.69 16.36
N GLY A 88 2.11 -20.91 15.87
CA GLY A 88 0.94 -21.14 16.72
C GLY A 88 0.41 -19.88 17.42
N VAL A 89 0.84 -18.71 17.01
CA VAL A 89 0.36 -17.41 17.49
C VAL A 89 -0.11 -16.63 16.28
N ASP A 90 -1.23 -15.91 16.42
CA ASP A 90 -1.71 -15.02 15.38
C ASP A 90 -0.73 -13.84 15.14
N ARG A 91 -0.91 -13.13 14.02
CA ARG A 91 -0.01 -12.03 13.63
C ARG A 91 0.10 -10.92 14.68
N GLN A 92 -1.00 -10.55 15.34
CA GLN A 92 -1.02 -9.50 16.35
C GLN A 92 -0.31 -9.95 17.62
N GLY A 93 -0.63 -11.14 18.12
CA GLY A 93 0.04 -11.74 19.28
C GLY A 93 1.54 -11.97 19.04
N ASP A 94 1.95 -12.31 17.81
CA ASP A 94 3.36 -12.45 17.45
C ASP A 94 4.10 -11.12 17.51
N VAL A 95 3.55 -10.06 16.91
CA VAL A 95 4.14 -8.72 16.96
C VAL A 95 4.21 -8.22 18.40
N ALA A 96 3.15 -8.39 19.20
CA ALA A 96 3.13 -7.97 20.60
C ALA A 96 4.18 -8.68 21.45
N LYS A 97 4.33 -10.01 21.31
CA LYS A 97 5.36 -10.79 22.00
C LYS A 97 6.76 -10.35 21.61
N TRP A 98 6.99 -10.17 20.32
CA TRP A 98 8.27 -9.69 19.82
C TRP A 98 8.57 -8.29 20.37
N ALA A 99 7.64 -7.35 20.27
CA ALA A 99 7.79 -5.98 20.75
C ALA A 99 8.11 -5.93 22.27
N ALA A 100 7.47 -6.77 23.07
CA ALA A 100 7.75 -6.86 24.50
C ALA A 100 9.21 -7.25 24.83
N THR A 101 9.86 -8.04 23.97
CA THR A 101 11.27 -8.38 24.10
C THR A 101 12.19 -7.36 23.46
N ALA A 102 11.83 -6.83 22.29
CA ALA A 102 12.63 -5.93 21.48
C ALA A 102 12.73 -4.51 22.08
N GLN A 103 11.72 -4.04 22.82
CA GLN A 103 11.75 -2.72 23.46
C GLN A 103 12.84 -2.56 24.53
N LYS A 104 13.43 -3.66 24.99
CA LYS A 104 14.55 -3.64 25.95
C LYS A 104 15.89 -3.31 25.29
N ASP A 105 15.98 -3.52 24.00
CA ASP A 105 17.19 -3.28 23.23
C ASP A 105 16.95 -2.04 22.35
N ASN A 106 17.93 -1.16 22.21
CA ASN A 106 17.85 -0.01 21.32
C ASN A 106 17.72 -0.52 19.87
N LEU A 107 16.47 -0.70 19.41
CA LEU A 107 16.20 -1.13 18.06
C LEU A 107 16.72 -0.11 17.05
N ALA A 108 17.72 -0.52 16.29
CA ALA A 108 18.08 0.14 15.06
C ALA A 108 17.06 -0.23 13.96
N GLN A 109 16.89 0.64 12.98
CA GLN A 109 16.10 0.29 11.81
C GLN A 109 16.68 -0.98 11.16
N PRO A 110 15.83 -1.99 10.82
CA PRO A 110 16.32 -3.24 10.27
C PRO A 110 17.15 -3.02 9.03
N SER A 111 18.22 -3.76 8.89
CA SER A 111 19.01 -3.78 7.68
C SER A 111 18.21 -4.50 6.60
N LEU A 112 17.68 -3.73 5.65
CA LEU A 112 16.99 -4.23 4.47
C LEU A 112 17.93 -4.22 3.26
N VAL A 113 17.63 -5.04 2.28
CA VAL A 113 18.30 -5.07 0.99
C VAL A 113 17.26 -5.05 -0.11
N TRP A 114 17.54 -4.31 -1.17
CA TRP A 114 16.69 -4.30 -2.35
C TRP A 114 17.05 -5.47 -3.26
N ILE A 115 16.07 -6.06 -3.92
CA ILE A 115 16.24 -7.00 -5.02
C ILE A 115 15.47 -6.51 -6.24
N GLY A 116 15.94 -6.81 -7.43
CA GLY A 116 15.42 -6.30 -8.71
C GLY A 116 16.14 -5.02 -9.18
N ALA A 117 15.83 -4.51 -10.35
CA ALA A 117 16.34 -3.30 -11.01
C ALA A 117 17.76 -2.87 -10.57
N PRO A 118 18.82 -3.55 -11.09
CA PRO A 118 20.17 -3.50 -10.51
C PRO A 118 20.93 -2.20 -10.78
N SER A 119 20.36 -1.29 -11.60
CA SER A 119 21.04 -0.07 -12.01
C SER A 119 20.23 1.17 -11.66
N ILE A 120 20.92 2.22 -11.26
CA ILE A 120 20.35 3.54 -10.98
C ILE A 120 21.04 4.58 -11.84
N LEU A 121 20.24 5.42 -12.49
CA LEU A 121 20.68 6.60 -13.19
C LEU A 121 20.17 7.83 -12.45
N GLU A 122 21.07 8.64 -11.95
CA GLU A 122 20.75 9.81 -11.14
C GLU A 122 21.05 11.11 -11.85
N ASN A 123 20.27 12.14 -11.54
CA ASN A 123 20.49 13.52 -12.01
C ASN A 123 20.57 13.64 -13.54
N ALA A 124 19.83 12.80 -14.26
CA ALA A 124 19.77 12.83 -15.71
C ALA A 124 18.58 13.70 -16.17
N VAL A 125 18.80 14.52 -17.20
CA VAL A 125 17.74 15.34 -17.79
C VAL A 125 17.03 14.53 -18.86
N MET A 126 15.73 14.27 -18.65
CA MET A 126 14.89 13.58 -19.62
C MET A 126 14.71 14.44 -20.88
N GLN A 127 15.03 13.88 -22.03
CA GLN A 127 14.81 14.56 -23.31
C GLN A 127 13.32 14.47 -23.73
N PRO A 128 12.85 15.40 -24.57
CA PRO A 128 11.51 15.30 -25.11
C PRO A 128 11.20 13.93 -25.72
N GLY A 129 10.00 13.40 -25.48
CA GLY A 129 9.59 12.07 -25.95
C GLY A 129 10.04 10.90 -25.07
N ALA A 130 10.73 11.16 -23.95
CA ALA A 130 11.13 10.17 -22.93
C ALA A 130 11.88 8.94 -23.47
N ARG A 131 12.65 9.12 -24.56
CA ARG A 131 13.46 8.07 -25.20
C ARG A 131 14.96 8.21 -24.97
N ARG A 132 15.38 9.32 -24.39
CA ARG A 132 16.76 9.64 -24.05
C ARG A 132 16.85 10.45 -22.79
N VAL A 133 17.97 10.33 -22.13
CA VAL A 133 18.38 11.21 -21.05
C VAL A 133 19.76 11.75 -21.32
N ARG A 134 20.03 12.93 -20.78
CA ARG A 134 21.36 13.52 -20.75
C ARG A 134 21.86 13.58 -19.32
N THR A 135 22.97 12.96 -19.05
CA THR A 135 23.65 12.99 -17.76
C THR A 135 24.34 14.33 -17.50
N ALA A 136 24.77 14.55 -16.25
CA ALA A 136 25.42 15.80 -15.84
C ALA A 136 26.75 16.09 -16.61
N ASP A 137 27.44 15.07 -17.08
CA ASP A 137 28.66 15.18 -17.91
C ASP A 137 28.35 15.33 -19.40
N GLY A 138 27.08 15.40 -19.79
CA GLY A 138 26.63 15.59 -21.16
C GLY A 138 26.45 14.30 -21.97
N THR A 139 26.73 13.14 -21.42
CA THR A 139 26.50 11.85 -22.07
C THR A 139 25.02 11.63 -22.35
N GLU A 140 24.68 11.22 -23.58
CA GLU A 140 23.32 10.82 -23.92
C GLU A 140 23.16 9.30 -23.81
N ILE A 141 22.14 8.88 -23.13
CA ILE A 141 21.79 7.47 -22.92
C ILE A 141 20.39 7.23 -23.49
N ASP A 142 20.28 6.23 -24.37
CA ASP A 142 18.99 5.80 -24.89
C ASP A 142 18.19 5.11 -23.77
N VAL A 143 16.90 5.44 -23.67
CA VAL A 143 15.99 4.91 -22.67
C VAL A 143 14.87 4.16 -23.35
N ARG A 144 14.58 2.99 -22.84
CA ARG A 144 13.38 2.22 -23.14
C ARG A 144 12.62 1.98 -21.86
N LEU A 145 11.30 2.10 -21.91
CA LEU A 145 10.46 1.78 -20.77
C LEU A 145 10.35 0.26 -20.61
N VAL A 146 10.30 -0.23 -19.39
CA VAL A 146 10.05 -1.65 -19.12
C VAL A 146 8.75 -2.09 -19.82
N PRO A 147 8.72 -3.29 -20.43
CA PRO A 147 7.52 -3.79 -21.08
C PRO A 147 6.33 -3.86 -20.10
N LYS A 148 5.15 -3.53 -20.61
CA LYS A 148 3.92 -3.69 -19.83
C LYS A 148 3.72 -5.16 -19.48
N ILE A 149 3.36 -5.43 -18.23
CA ILE A 149 2.86 -6.74 -17.83
C ILE A 149 1.41 -6.91 -18.31
N ALA A 150 1.01 -8.14 -18.63
CA ALA A 150 -0.30 -8.41 -19.25
C ALA A 150 -1.49 -7.93 -18.40
N SER A 151 -1.37 -7.98 -17.07
CA SER A 151 -2.40 -7.53 -16.14
C SER A 151 -2.49 -6.00 -15.98
N ASN A 152 -1.67 -5.23 -16.71
CA ASN A 152 -1.60 -3.79 -16.56
C ASN A 152 -1.93 -3.07 -17.86
N LEU A 153 -3.07 -2.39 -17.92
CA LEU A 153 -3.60 -1.74 -19.11
C LEU A 153 -3.10 -0.32 -19.32
N SER A 154 -2.40 0.29 -18.38
CA SER A 154 -2.03 1.70 -18.39
C SER A 154 -0.53 1.86 -18.32
N TYR A 155 0.01 2.96 -18.55
CA TYR A 155 0.05 4.17 -17.87
C TYR A 155 0.76 5.24 -18.68
N ALA A 156 2.05 5.00 -19.05
CA ALA A 156 2.84 5.97 -19.78
C ALA A 156 2.27 6.16 -21.19
N ASN A 157 1.93 7.39 -21.50
CA ASN A 157 1.50 7.85 -22.82
C ASN A 157 2.23 9.16 -23.19
N ASP A 158 1.82 9.83 -24.24
CA ASP A 158 2.45 11.09 -24.69
C ASP A 158 2.36 12.19 -23.62
N ALA A 159 1.27 12.24 -22.83
CA ALA A 159 1.15 13.21 -21.74
C ALA A 159 2.15 12.92 -20.60
N THR A 160 2.40 11.63 -20.31
CA THR A 160 3.44 11.20 -19.37
C THR A 160 4.84 11.58 -19.87
N ALA A 161 5.10 11.33 -21.15
CA ALA A 161 6.38 11.68 -21.78
C ALA A 161 6.62 13.21 -21.78
N ALA A 162 5.57 13.99 -22.03
CA ALA A 162 5.62 15.45 -21.95
C ALA A 162 5.85 15.94 -20.51
N TYR A 163 5.23 15.29 -19.52
CA TYR A 163 5.41 15.62 -18.11
C TYR A 163 6.87 15.46 -17.65
N PHE A 164 7.57 14.41 -18.08
CA PHE A 164 8.96 14.17 -17.73
C PHE A 164 9.95 14.94 -18.62
N GLY A 165 9.55 15.38 -19.80
CA GLY A 165 10.41 16.08 -20.75
C GLY A 165 11.03 17.35 -20.17
N GLY A 166 12.35 17.47 -20.21
CA GLY A 166 13.10 18.59 -19.63
C GLY A 166 13.34 18.51 -18.13
N ARG A 167 12.75 17.56 -17.41
CA ARG A 167 12.95 17.41 -15.96
C ARG A 167 14.22 16.61 -15.67
N THR A 168 14.86 16.95 -14.57
CA THR A 168 15.90 16.10 -13.97
C THR A 168 15.22 14.95 -13.25
N VAL A 169 15.67 13.73 -13.53
CA VAL A 169 15.07 12.49 -13.01
C VAL A 169 16.12 11.56 -12.43
N ARG A 170 15.64 10.72 -11.51
CA ARG A 170 16.30 9.51 -11.06
C ARG A 170 15.52 8.32 -11.62
N MET A 171 16.20 7.31 -12.13
CA MET A 171 15.55 6.12 -12.67
C MET A 171 16.19 4.85 -12.10
N ARG A 172 15.38 3.86 -11.81
CA ARG A 172 15.80 2.47 -11.59
C ARG A 172 15.57 1.69 -12.87
N GLY A 173 16.43 0.73 -13.13
CA GLY A 173 16.29 -0.11 -14.31
C GLY A 173 17.44 -1.08 -14.46
N ALA A 174 17.68 -1.45 -15.69
CA ALA A 174 18.81 -2.30 -16.08
C ALA A 174 19.37 -1.86 -17.42
N ILE A 175 20.67 -2.09 -17.65
CA ILE A 175 21.28 -1.89 -18.97
C ILE A 175 21.01 -3.13 -19.81
N ASP A 176 20.48 -2.93 -21.01
CA ASP A 176 20.27 -3.95 -22.02
C ASP A 176 21.23 -3.73 -23.21
N ASN A 177 22.09 -4.70 -23.45
CA ASN A 177 23.09 -4.70 -24.52
C ASN A 177 22.76 -5.70 -25.65
N THR A 178 21.60 -6.35 -25.60
CA THR A 178 21.25 -7.44 -26.53
C THR A 178 21.18 -7.01 -27.98
N SER A 179 20.93 -5.72 -28.26
CA SER A 179 20.90 -5.16 -29.62
C SER A 179 22.25 -4.64 -30.15
N GLY A 180 23.34 -4.85 -29.39
CA GLY A 180 24.67 -4.27 -29.73
C GLY A 180 24.79 -2.78 -29.41
N LYS A 181 23.77 -2.14 -28.86
CA LYS A 181 23.77 -0.78 -28.34
C LYS A 181 23.23 -0.80 -26.90
N GLU A 182 23.93 -0.08 -26.05
CA GLU A 182 23.49 0.07 -24.65
C GLU A 182 22.19 0.89 -24.57
N VAL A 183 21.18 0.34 -23.93
CA VAL A 183 19.89 0.99 -23.68
C VAL A 183 19.55 0.82 -22.20
N PHE A 184 19.24 1.92 -21.53
CA PHE A 184 18.72 1.84 -20.16
C PHE A 184 17.23 1.49 -20.19
N VAL A 185 16.88 0.30 -19.72
CA VAL A 185 15.49 -0.14 -19.57
C VAL A 185 14.96 0.38 -18.25
N ALA A 186 14.22 1.48 -18.30
CA ALA A 186 13.70 2.15 -17.12
C ALA A 186 12.51 1.40 -16.52
N ARG A 187 12.58 1.14 -15.22
CA ARG A 187 11.49 0.59 -14.38
C ARG A 187 10.72 1.71 -13.68
N THR A 188 11.44 2.70 -13.13
CA THR A 188 10.83 3.87 -12.48
C THR A 188 11.40 5.14 -13.07
N ILE A 189 10.61 6.21 -13.06
CA ILE A 189 11.07 7.56 -13.41
C ILE A 189 10.65 8.51 -12.29
N TRP A 190 11.59 8.88 -11.44
CA TRP A 190 11.37 9.73 -10.28
C TRP A 190 11.86 11.15 -10.54
N PRO A 191 11.00 12.18 -10.44
CA PRO A 191 11.41 13.56 -10.59
C PRO A 191 12.35 14.00 -9.45
N SER A 192 13.50 14.59 -9.78
CA SER A 192 14.46 15.05 -8.75
C SER A 192 13.95 16.24 -7.94
N ASP A 193 12.96 16.97 -8.44
CA ASP A 193 12.27 18.05 -7.72
C ASP A 193 11.23 17.51 -6.69
N TYR A 194 11.02 16.21 -6.64
CA TYR A 194 10.39 15.53 -5.52
C TYR A 194 11.37 15.42 -4.35
N ALA A 195 11.68 16.57 -3.76
CA ALA A 195 12.57 16.69 -2.61
C ALA A 195 11.90 17.51 -1.50
N ILE A 196 12.21 17.18 -0.26
CA ILE A 196 11.69 17.87 0.92
C ILE A 196 12.69 18.96 1.32
N ASP A 197 12.38 20.21 1.01
CA ASP A 197 13.17 21.34 1.44
C ASP A 197 12.66 21.82 2.81
N ALA A 198 13.28 21.33 3.88
CA ALA A 198 12.89 21.63 5.25
C ALA A 198 12.89 23.14 5.55
N ALA A 199 13.83 23.88 4.95
CA ALA A 199 13.95 25.33 5.19
C ALA A 199 12.79 26.14 4.58
N LYS A 200 12.20 25.64 3.51
CA LYS A 200 11.08 26.29 2.81
C LYS A 200 9.69 25.91 3.33
N LEU A 201 9.59 24.90 4.19
CA LEU A 201 8.31 24.49 4.74
C LEU A 201 7.66 25.60 5.55
N GLN A 202 6.45 25.99 5.14
CA GLN A 202 5.65 26.99 5.86
C GLN A 202 4.89 26.30 6.99
N SER A 203 4.94 26.90 8.18
CA SER A 203 4.15 26.44 9.33
C SER A 203 2.67 26.74 9.07
N GLN A 204 1.86 25.69 8.98
CA GLN A 204 0.41 25.75 8.75
C GLN A 204 -0.28 24.68 9.62
N PRO A 205 -0.33 24.90 10.95
CA PRO A 205 -0.97 23.97 11.86
C PRO A 205 -2.45 23.83 11.54
N LEU A 206 -3.00 22.65 11.79
CA LEU A 206 -4.45 22.45 11.69
C LEU A 206 -5.16 23.32 12.73
N GLN A 207 -6.19 24.04 12.33
CA GLN A 207 -7.02 24.83 13.23
C GLN A 207 -8.11 23.95 13.86
N ASN A 208 -8.61 22.97 13.08
CA ASN A 208 -9.62 22.02 13.50
C ASN A 208 -9.24 20.60 13.05
N PRO A 209 -9.71 19.54 13.72
CA PRO A 209 -9.50 18.17 13.27
C PRO A 209 -9.97 17.91 11.84
N SER A 210 -11.06 18.57 11.41
CA SER A 210 -11.61 18.42 10.05
C SER A 210 -10.70 18.96 8.93
N ASP A 211 -9.68 19.77 9.27
CA ASP A 211 -8.80 20.39 8.27
C ASP A 211 -7.94 19.34 7.54
N LEU A 212 -7.62 18.21 8.21
CA LEU A 212 -6.88 17.12 7.59
C LEU A 212 -7.70 16.44 6.49
N ALA A 213 -8.96 16.12 6.77
CA ALA A 213 -9.86 15.58 5.75
C ALA A 213 -10.15 16.60 4.64
N ALA A 214 -10.28 17.88 4.98
CA ALA A 214 -10.46 18.96 4.00
C ALA A 214 -9.24 19.08 3.07
N PHE A 215 -8.03 18.95 3.60
CA PHE A 215 -6.82 18.93 2.78
C PHE A 215 -6.82 17.76 1.79
N VAL A 216 -7.22 16.56 2.22
CA VAL A 216 -7.30 15.38 1.35
C VAL A 216 -8.38 15.57 0.28
N ARG A 217 -9.53 16.13 0.63
CA ARG A 217 -10.66 16.34 -0.29
C ARG A 217 -10.47 17.49 -1.29
N ALA A 218 -9.52 18.38 -1.03
CA ALA A 218 -9.29 19.51 -1.92
C ALA A 218 -8.88 19.04 -3.32
N PRO A 219 -9.44 19.61 -4.40
CA PRO A 219 -9.13 19.24 -5.77
C PRO A 219 -7.62 19.37 -6.06
N VAL A 220 -7.09 18.43 -6.84
CA VAL A 220 -5.69 18.38 -7.25
C VAL A 220 -5.62 18.37 -8.77
N LYS A 221 -4.78 19.23 -9.33
CA LYS A 221 -4.53 19.23 -10.78
C LYS A 221 -3.41 18.23 -11.10
N ASP A 222 -3.64 17.36 -12.06
CA ASP A 222 -2.62 16.41 -12.55
C ASP A 222 -1.36 17.14 -13.01
N GLY A 223 -0.21 16.54 -12.74
CA GLY A 223 1.09 17.11 -13.10
C GLY A 223 1.46 18.39 -12.37
N GLY A 224 0.69 18.82 -11.37
CA GLY A 224 1.02 19.96 -10.52
C GLY A 224 2.25 19.70 -9.63
N PRO A 225 2.74 20.74 -8.92
CA PRO A 225 3.82 20.58 -7.94
C PRO A 225 3.34 19.82 -6.70
N ILE A 226 4.29 19.22 -5.98
CA ILE A 226 4.01 18.70 -4.64
C ILE A 226 3.69 19.88 -3.72
N GLU A 227 2.60 19.75 -2.97
CA GLU A 227 2.25 20.69 -1.89
C GLU A 227 2.75 20.15 -0.55
N THR A 228 3.36 21.01 0.24
CA THR A 228 3.91 20.66 1.55
C THR A 228 3.40 21.64 2.61
N ARG A 229 3.02 21.13 3.79
CA ARG A 229 2.61 21.94 4.94
C ARG A 229 3.28 21.42 6.21
N LEU A 230 3.94 22.25 6.97
CA LEU A 230 4.43 21.90 8.29
C LEU A 230 3.28 22.07 9.30
N LEU A 231 2.86 20.97 9.90
CA LEU A 231 1.74 20.95 10.84
C LEU A 231 2.18 21.21 12.27
N TRP A 232 3.36 20.71 12.66
CA TRP A 232 3.90 20.84 13.99
C TRP A 232 5.42 20.65 13.98
N GLU A 233 6.11 21.35 14.88
CA GLU A 233 7.54 21.17 15.16
C GLU A 233 7.84 21.38 16.65
N ARG A 234 8.79 20.61 17.17
CA ARG A 234 9.16 20.67 18.58
C ARG A 234 9.86 21.98 18.96
N HIS A 235 10.64 22.52 18.04
CA HIS A 235 11.47 23.70 18.24
C HIS A 235 11.16 24.77 17.18
N PRO A 236 10.02 25.47 17.27
CA PRO A 236 9.63 26.49 16.30
C PRO A 236 10.69 27.58 16.16
N GLY A 237 10.96 28.00 14.92
CA GLY A 237 11.90 29.08 14.62
C GLY A 237 13.39 28.71 14.65
N GLN A 238 13.73 27.48 14.96
CA GLN A 238 15.10 26.98 14.81
C GLN A 238 15.37 26.52 13.37
N ASN A 239 16.66 26.49 12.99
CA ASN A 239 17.05 25.94 11.69
C ASN A 239 16.74 24.44 11.63
N ARG A 240 15.99 24.05 10.60
CA ARG A 240 15.57 22.67 10.37
C ARG A 240 16.65 21.91 9.62
N ASP A 241 17.54 21.24 10.32
CA ASP A 241 18.46 20.27 9.73
C ASP A 241 17.87 18.87 9.84
N TRP A 242 17.19 18.44 8.76
CA TRP A 242 16.55 17.12 8.69
C TRP A 242 17.35 16.09 7.89
N LYS A 243 18.59 16.41 7.49
CA LYS A 243 19.46 15.46 6.82
C LYS A 243 19.65 14.21 7.65
N GLN A 244 19.48 13.07 7.01
CA GLN A 244 19.60 11.74 7.62
C GLN A 244 18.66 11.49 8.81
N ARG A 245 17.71 12.38 9.08
CA ARG A 245 16.71 12.16 10.12
C ARG A 245 15.81 10.98 9.74
N PRO A 246 15.55 10.06 10.68
CA PRO A 246 14.58 8.99 10.48
C PRO A 246 13.18 9.56 10.32
N VAL A 247 12.34 8.82 9.59
CA VAL A 247 10.93 9.19 9.38
C VAL A 247 10.00 8.00 9.58
N LEU A 248 8.77 8.34 9.96
CA LEU A 248 7.61 7.47 9.93
C LEU A 248 6.53 8.19 9.12
N GLY A 249 6.14 7.62 7.98
CA GLY A 249 5.20 8.21 7.05
C GLY A 249 3.92 7.39 6.94
N PHE A 250 2.78 8.07 6.95
CA PHE A 250 1.45 7.50 6.70
C PHE A 250 1.07 7.89 5.29
N VAL A 251 0.98 6.93 4.39
CA VAL A 251 0.69 7.15 2.97
C VAL A 251 -0.76 6.81 2.69
N LEU A 252 -1.49 7.74 2.09
CA LEU A 252 -2.86 7.58 1.63
C LEU A 252 -2.89 7.80 0.13
N ASN A 253 -3.31 6.80 -0.62
CA ASN A 253 -3.58 6.97 -2.04
C ASN A 253 -5.07 7.24 -2.27
N GLY A 254 -5.38 8.09 -3.22
CA GLY A 254 -6.74 8.48 -3.57
C GLY A 254 -7.58 7.38 -4.22
N ALA A 255 -8.77 7.73 -4.59
CA ALA A 255 -9.62 6.93 -5.46
C ALA A 255 -9.10 6.98 -6.90
N GLN A 256 -9.31 5.93 -7.66
CA GLN A 256 -9.06 5.95 -9.11
C GLN A 256 -10.24 6.63 -9.83
N GLY A 257 -9.94 7.35 -10.91
CA GLY A 257 -10.97 8.09 -11.65
C GLY A 257 -11.78 7.22 -12.60
N ASP A 258 -11.27 6.05 -12.95
CA ASP A 258 -11.84 5.12 -13.93
C ASP A 258 -12.10 3.72 -13.35
N ASP A 259 -12.14 3.59 -12.02
CA ASP A 259 -12.36 2.33 -11.33
C ASP A 259 -13.22 2.56 -10.08
N ASP A 260 -14.51 2.24 -10.18
CA ASP A 260 -15.48 2.44 -9.10
C ASP A 260 -15.28 1.45 -7.92
N GLU A 261 -14.54 0.36 -8.11
CA GLU A 261 -14.15 -0.55 -7.02
C GLU A 261 -13.05 0.08 -6.13
N SER A 262 -12.28 1.01 -6.67
CA SER A 262 -11.12 1.61 -6.00
C SER A 262 -11.39 2.94 -5.31
N LEU A 263 -12.65 3.29 -5.03
CA LEU A 263 -13.04 4.55 -4.35
C LEU A 263 -12.55 4.64 -2.91
N GLY A 264 -12.29 3.51 -2.25
CA GLY A 264 -11.75 3.46 -0.88
C GLY A 264 -10.32 3.96 -0.76
N GLY A 265 -9.59 3.99 -1.87
CA GLY A 265 -8.18 4.33 -1.87
C GLY A 265 -7.28 3.22 -1.31
N HIS A 266 -6.10 3.60 -0.85
CA HIS A 266 -5.14 2.66 -0.28
C HIS A 266 -4.34 3.31 0.84
N PHE A 267 -3.93 2.51 1.85
CA PHE A 267 -3.15 2.97 2.98
C PHE A 267 -1.87 2.13 3.13
N ALA A 268 -0.75 2.81 3.36
CA ALA A 268 0.52 2.16 3.59
C ALA A 268 1.37 2.97 4.58
N ILE A 269 2.33 2.30 5.22
CA ILE A 269 3.26 2.96 6.14
C ILE A 269 4.65 2.95 5.53
N ALA A 270 5.29 4.11 5.55
CA ALA A 270 6.65 4.29 5.09
C ALA A 270 7.62 4.52 6.25
N THR A 271 8.81 3.96 6.14
CA THR A 271 9.94 4.24 7.04
C THR A 271 11.17 4.58 6.22
N GLY A 272 12.07 5.38 6.76
CA GLY A 272 13.27 5.73 6.02
C GLY A 272 14.08 6.82 6.68
N ARG A 273 14.89 7.51 5.89
CA ARG A 273 15.63 8.70 6.28
C ARG A 273 15.51 9.75 5.18
N ILE A 274 15.46 11.00 5.57
CA ILE A 274 15.53 12.13 4.63
C ILE A 274 16.96 12.19 4.10
N GLY A 275 17.13 12.19 2.79
CA GLY A 275 18.43 12.31 2.15
C GLY A 275 19.08 13.69 2.38
N ASP A 276 20.34 13.84 2.00
CA ASP A 276 21.13 15.07 2.26
C ASP A 276 20.59 16.30 1.53
N LYS A 277 19.88 16.09 0.42
CA LYS A 277 19.18 17.13 -0.35
C LYS A 277 17.66 17.04 -0.24
N GLY A 278 17.15 16.33 0.79
CA GLY A 278 15.74 16.13 0.98
C GLY A 278 15.14 14.97 0.18
N GLU A 279 15.97 14.06 -0.35
CA GLU A 279 15.51 12.91 -1.11
C GLU A 279 14.73 11.93 -0.23
N TRP A 280 13.71 11.31 -0.81
CA TRP A 280 12.85 10.33 -0.15
C TRP A 280 12.44 9.17 -1.06
N SER A 281 13.05 9.06 -2.22
CA SER A 281 12.78 8.00 -3.22
C SER A 281 13.08 6.58 -2.71
N ASN A 282 13.98 6.46 -1.72
CA ASN A 282 14.40 5.19 -1.13
C ASN A 282 13.66 4.81 0.17
N TRP A 283 12.64 5.58 0.59
CA TRP A 283 11.91 5.18 1.79
C TRP A 283 11.24 3.82 1.57
N ALA A 284 11.27 3.00 2.58
CA ALA A 284 10.68 1.67 2.60
C ALA A 284 9.17 1.78 2.83
N VAL A 285 8.37 1.54 1.80
CA VAL A 285 6.91 1.54 1.89
C VAL A 285 6.42 0.12 2.10
N ASN A 286 5.75 -0.12 3.21
CA ASN A 286 5.19 -1.41 3.57
C ASN A 286 3.76 -1.52 3.05
N ASN A 287 3.54 -2.48 2.18
CA ASN A 287 2.37 -2.55 1.34
C ASN A 287 1.69 -3.92 1.42
N PHE A 288 0.36 -3.92 1.45
CA PHE A 288 -0.45 -5.14 1.55
C PHE A 288 -1.53 -5.17 0.48
N TYR A 289 -1.60 -6.29 -0.24
CA TYR A 289 -2.65 -6.61 -1.19
C TYR A 289 -3.16 -8.04 -1.00
N ASN A 290 -4.30 -8.34 -1.57
CA ASN A 290 -4.88 -9.67 -1.54
C ASN A 290 -4.12 -10.65 -2.44
N LEU A 291 -3.77 -11.84 -1.95
CA LEU A 291 -3.11 -12.89 -2.72
C LEU A 291 -3.94 -13.40 -3.91
N ASP A 292 -5.25 -13.35 -3.79
CA ASP A 292 -6.17 -13.78 -4.83
C ASP A 292 -6.80 -12.58 -5.58
N SER A 293 -6.18 -11.40 -5.48
CA SER A 293 -6.67 -10.19 -6.14
C SER A 293 -6.58 -10.32 -7.66
N PHE A 294 -7.60 -9.85 -8.33
CA PHE A 294 -7.63 -9.67 -9.78
C PHE A 294 -7.24 -8.23 -10.17
N SER A 295 -6.76 -7.43 -9.22
CA SER A 295 -6.33 -6.06 -9.48
C SER A 295 -5.04 -6.02 -10.29
N GLU A 296 -4.80 -4.89 -10.95
CA GLU A 296 -3.58 -4.62 -11.72
C GLU A 296 -2.29 -4.88 -10.94
N LYS A 297 -2.34 -4.70 -9.64
CA LYS A 297 -1.20 -4.85 -8.76
C LYS A 297 -0.96 -6.28 -8.33
N GLY A 298 -1.85 -7.20 -8.73
CA GLY A 298 -1.74 -8.57 -8.25
C GLY A 298 -1.64 -8.49 -6.75
N ILE A 299 -0.75 -9.13 -6.14
CA ILE A 299 -0.79 -9.52 -4.78
C ILE A 299 0.54 -9.31 -4.14
N VAL A 300 0.56 -8.44 -3.19
CA VAL A 300 1.80 -8.04 -2.59
C VAL A 300 1.63 -7.82 -1.11
N ALA A 301 2.42 -8.51 -0.30
CA ALA A 301 2.74 -8.10 1.04
C ALA A 301 4.25 -7.90 1.10
N ALA A 302 4.73 -6.70 0.86
CA ALA A 302 6.16 -6.44 0.76
C ALA A 302 6.52 -5.00 1.07
N THR A 303 7.80 -4.80 1.31
CA THR A 303 8.42 -3.49 1.37
C THR A 303 8.95 -3.12 0.00
N LEU A 304 8.47 -2.00 -0.54
CA LEU A 304 8.89 -1.43 -1.82
C LEU A 304 9.64 -0.11 -1.58
N PRO A 305 10.62 0.26 -2.41
CA PRO A 305 11.15 1.62 -2.36
C PRO A 305 10.08 2.62 -2.83
N MET A 306 10.08 3.82 -2.29
CA MET A 306 9.07 4.83 -2.58
C MET A 306 8.97 5.17 -4.07
N ASP A 307 10.10 5.21 -4.77
CA ASP A 307 10.10 5.44 -6.21
C ASP A 307 9.44 4.30 -6.99
N ASN A 308 9.58 3.04 -6.55
CA ASN A 308 8.83 1.94 -7.13
C ASN A 308 7.33 2.03 -6.75
N TYR A 309 7.03 2.27 -5.48
CA TYR A 309 5.66 2.35 -5.00
C TYR A 309 4.83 3.43 -5.73
N LEU A 310 5.40 4.61 -5.94
CA LEU A 310 4.71 5.73 -6.60
C LEU A 310 4.90 5.76 -8.12
N MET A 311 6.11 5.47 -8.61
CA MET A 311 6.53 5.79 -9.98
C MET A 311 6.97 4.58 -10.80
N ASP A 312 6.61 3.36 -10.38
CA ASP A 312 6.77 2.18 -11.22
C ASP A 312 5.94 2.32 -12.50
N LEU A 313 6.56 2.12 -13.65
CA LEU A 313 5.90 2.32 -14.95
C LEU A 313 4.77 1.31 -15.25
N ASN A 314 4.70 0.22 -14.49
CA ASN A 314 3.64 -0.77 -14.62
C ASN A 314 2.65 -0.77 -13.44
N SER A 315 3.02 -0.24 -12.28
CA SER A 315 2.21 -0.39 -11.09
C SER A 315 2.23 0.81 -10.12
N GLY A 316 2.95 1.89 -10.47
CA GLY A 316 3.12 3.06 -9.60
C GLY A 316 1.81 3.80 -9.32
N GLN A 317 1.54 4.04 -8.04
CA GLN A 317 0.29 4.66 -7.59
C GLN A 317 0.01 6.01 -8.25
N GLN A 318 1.06 6.75 -8.53
CA GLN A 318 0.96 8.14 -9.00
C GLN A 318 0.45 8.28 -10.43
N TYR A 319 0.43 7.17 -11.21
CA TYR A 319 -0.07 7.23 -12.59
C TYR A 319 -1.60 7.18 -12.71
N TYR A 320 -2.32 6.85 -11.64
CA TYR A 320 -3.78 6.67 -11.69
C TYR A 320 -4.55 7.24 -10.51
N ARG A 321 -3.87 7.90 -9.55
CA ARG A 321 -4.52 8.59 -8.43
C ARG A 321 -3.57 9.54 -7.70
N PRO A 322 -4.07 10.61 -7.07
CA PRO A 322 -3.27 11.46 -6.21
C PRO A 322 -2.86 10.70 -4.94
N SER A 323 -1.79 11.12 -4.31
CA SER A 323 -1.34 10.57 -3.05
C SER A 323 -1.15 11.66 -2.00
N TYR A 324 -1.32 11.28 -0.75
CA TYR A 324 -1.15 12.13 0.42
C TYR A 324 -0.22 11.42 1.40
N MET A 325 0.59 12.17 2.10
CA MET A 325 1.46 11.58 3.11
C MET A 325 1.61 12.50 4.31
N LEU A 326 1.36 11.98 5.50
CA LEU A 326 1.69 12.64 6.76
C LEU A 326 2.99 12.02 7.27
N VAL A 327 3.99 12.84 7.51
CA VAL A 327 5.34 12.40 7.86
C VAL A 327 5.74 12.94 9.23
N ALA A 328 6.07 12.04 10.13
CA ALA A 328 6.78 12.36 11.36
C ALA A 328 8.29 12.28 11.12
N VAL A 329 9.00 13.39 11.32
CA VAL A 329 10.45 13.45 11.39
C VAL A 329 10.86 13.08 12.81
N LEU A 330 11.80 12.16 12.95
CA LEU A 330 12.15 11.57 14.23
C LEU A 330 13.58 11.94 14.66
N ASN A 331 13.77 12.09 15.97
CA ASN A 331 15.10 12.24 16.56
C ASN A 331 15.84 10.90 16.64
N ASN A 332 15.10 9.79 16.73
CA ASN A 332 15.61 8.45 16.87
C ASN A 332 14.84 7.48 15.96
N ALA A 333 15.53 6.50 15.40
CA ALA A 333 14.92 5.53 14.48
C ALA A 333 14.07 4.46 15.17
N ARG A 334 14.10 4.33 16.49
CA ARG A 334 13.53 3.19 17.24
C ARG A 334 12.02 2.97 17.01
N THR A 335 11.22 4.05 16.92
CA THR A 335 9.76 3.93 16.63
C THR A 335 9.50 3.44 15.21
N ALA A 336 10.21 3.97 14.23
CA ALA A 336 10.15 3.50 12.85
C ALA A 336 10.68 2.06 12.72
N ALA A 337 11.75 1.73 13.45
CA ALA A 337 12.33 0.40 13.48
C ALA A 337 11.38 -0.64 14.11
N ALA A 338 10.67 -0.26 15.17
CA ALA A 338 9.67 -1.12 15.79
C ALA A 338 8.54 -1.44 14.81
N TYR A 339 8.01 -0.42 14.11
CA TYR A 339 7.01 -0.66 13.06
C TYR A 339 7.57 -1.57 11.96
N GLN A 340 8.76 -1.24 11.43
CA GLN A 340 9.37 -2.03 10.34
C GLN A 340 9.59 -3.48 10.75
N GLY A 341 10.01 -3.71 11.99
CA GLY A 341 10.18 -5.06 12.53
C GLY A 341 8.87 -5.81 12.70
N GLY A 342 7.84 -5.15 13.24
CA GLY A 342 6.51 -5.72 13.40
C GLY A 342 5.89 -6.13 12.07
N VAL A 343 5.92 -5.23 11.08
CA VAL A 343 5.33 -5.50 9.77
C VAL A 343 6.04 -6.62 9.00
N GLN A 344 7.38 -6.78 9.15
CA GLN A 344 8.09 -7.90 8.54
C GLN A 344 7.63 -9.26 9.10
N ARG A 345 7.24 -9.30 10.37
CA ARG A 345 6.66 -10.51 10.97
C ARG A 345 5.29 -10.80 10.38
N VAL A 346 4.46 -9.77 10.19
CA VAL A 346 3.15 -9.91 9.53
C VAL A 346 3.30 -10.40 8.09
N PHE A 347 4.32 -9.95 7.35
CA PHE A 347 4.62 -10.49 6.01
C PHE A 347 4.91 -11.99 6.05
N ASN A 348 5.65 -12.45 7.03
CA ASN A 348 5.90 -13.88 7.19
C ASN A 348 4.61 -14.67 7.42
N HIS A 349 3.70 -14.19 8.27
CA HIS A 349 2.38 -14.78 8.46
C HIS A 349 1.57 -14.79 7.17
N PHE A 350 1.60 -13.69 6.41
CA PHE A 350 0.88 -13.58 5.15
C PHE A 350 1.35 -14.60 4.10
N TYR A 351 2.66 -14.71 3.87
CA TYR A 351 3.22 -15.65 2.90
C TYR A 351 3.13 -17.12 3.34
N ARG A 352 2.89 -17.35 4.60
CA ARG A 352 2.61 -18.68 5.15
C ARG A 352 1.14 -19.05 5.07
N HIS A 353 0.31 -18.13 4.60
CA HIS A 353 -1.14 -18.28 4.59
C HIS A 353 -1.75 -18.50 5.97
N ASP A 354 -1.14 -17.94 7.02
CA ASP A 354 -1.71 -17.95 8.37
C ASP A 354 -2.93 -17.02 8.46
N PHE A 355 -3.06 -16.07 7.56
CA PHE A 355 -4.27 -15.27 7.34
C PHE A 355 -4.38 -14.85 5.87
N GLN A 356 -5.57 -14.40 5.47
CA GLN A 356 -5.85 -13.88 4.14
C GLN A 356 -6.16 -12.39 4.19
N TYR A 357 -5.80 -11.66 3.14
CA TYR A 357 -6.26 -10.29 2.95
C TYR A 357 -7.78 -10.30 2.71
N ARG A 358 -8.51 -9.53 3.49
CA ARG A 358 -9.98 -9.39 3.39
C ARG A 358 -10.35 -7.93 3.48
N HIS A 359 -11.14 -7.43 2.53
CA HIS A 359 -11.53 -6.01 2.51
C HIS A 359 -12.27 -5.59 3.79
N ALA A 360 -13.02 -6.47 4.42
CA ALA A 360 -13.79 -6.16 5.62
C ALA A 360 -12.99 -6.21 6.93
N SER A 361 -11.98 -7.07 7.05
CA SER A 361 -11.37 -7.34 8.37
C SER A 361 -9.84 -7.34 8.40
N ALA A 362 -9.19 -7.51 7.26
CA ALA A 362 -7.74 -7.61 7.15
C ALA A 362 -7.25 -6.97 5.85
N ASN A 363 -7.58 -5.70 5.65
CA ASN A 363 -7.18 -4.90 4.49
C ASN A 363 -5.91 -4.06 4.79
N CYS A 364 -5.48 -3.25 3.84
CA CYS A 364 -4.30 -2.41 3.96
C CYS A 364 -4.32 -1.46 5.16
N ALA A 365 -5.48 -0.91 5.51
CA ALA A 365 -5.65 -0.06 6.68
C ALA A 365 -5.65 -0.89 7.97
N GLY A 366 -6.53 -1.92 8.05
CA GLY A 366 -6.67 -2.76 9.22
C GLY A 366 -5.39 -3.45 9.63
N ILE A 367 -4.65 -4.05 8.68
CA ILE A 367 -3.36 -4.69 8.99
C ILE A 367 -2.34 -3.66 9.51
N SER A 368 -2.27 -2.48 8.92
CA SER A 368 -1.34 -1.44 9.34
C SER A 368 -1.66 -0.90 10.74
N VAL A 369 -2.94 -0.69 11.04
CA VAL A 369 -3.43 -0.29 12.37
C VAL A 369 -3.13 -1.39 13.39
N ASP A 370 -3.43 -2.65 13.07
CA ASP A 370 -3.15 -3.82 13.94
C ASP A 370 -1.68 -3.91 14.35
N VAL A 371 -0.76 -3.60 13.43
CA VAL A 371 0.68 -3.55 13.76
C VAL A 371 0.96 -2.48 14.81
N PHE A 372 0.43 -1.26 14.66
CA PHE A 372 0.62 -0.20 15.65
C PHE A 372 -0.01 -0.55 16.99
N GLU A 373 -1.20 -1.11 17.01
CA GLU A 373 -1.87 -1.56 18.23
C GLU A 373 -1.06 -2.65 18.95
N SER A 374 -0.53 -3.62 18.19
CA SER A 374 0.32 -4.68 18.73
C SER A 374 1.63 -4.14 19.30
N LEU A 375 2.12 -3.01 18.81
CA LEU A 375 3.27 -2.28 19.36
C LEU A 375 2.89 -1.42 20.59
N GLY A 376 1.61 -1.18 20.80
CA GLY A 376 1.08 -0.39 21.91
C GLY A 376 0.67 1.03 21.55
N TRP A 377 0.52 1.39 20.27
CA TRP A 377 -0.10 2.66 19.90
C TRP A 377 -1.59 2.46 19.64
N HIS A 378 -2.41 2.96 20.55
CA HIS A 378 -3.86 2.86 20.49
C HIS A 378 -4.44 4.00 19.62
N ILE A 379 -4.43 3.79 18.32
CA ILE A 379 -5.07 4.71 17.36
C ILE A 379 -6.57 4.73 17.64
N PRO A 380 -7.21 5.92 17.78
CA PRO A 380 -8.62 5.99 18.15
C PRO A 380 -9.54 5.29 17.14
N GLU A 381 -10.34 4.38 17.63
CA GLU A 381 -11.39 3.70 16.86
C GLU A 381 -12.58 4.64 16.60
N ARG A 382 -13.13 4.58 15.39
CA ARG A 382 -14.34 5.33 15.04
C ARG A 382 -15.63 4.50 15.10
N GLY A 383 -15.51 3.26 15.51
CA GLY A 383 -16.61 2.32 15.58
C GLY A 383 -17.28 2.02 14.23
N PRO A 384 -18.21 1.08 14.18
CA PRO A 384 -18.94 0.74 12.97
C PRO A 384 -19.95 1.84 12.61
N SER A 385 -20.06 2.16 11.30
CA SER A 385 -20.90 3.25 10.81
C SER A 385 -22.41 3.01 11.01
N ALA A 386 -22.86 1.77 11.06
CA ALA A 386 -24.29 1.47 11.05
C ALA A 386 -24.64 0.04 11.52
N PRO A 387 -24.51 -0.31 12.79
CA PRO A 387 -24.78 -1.68 13.27
C PRO A 387 -26.21 -2.15 13.01
N LEU A 388 -27.21 -1.25 13.01
CA LEU A 388 -28.58 -1.61 12.65
C LEU A 388 -28.77 -1.84 11.14
N LYS A 389 -28.06 -1.07 10.30
CA LYS A 389 -28.08 -1.27 8.85
C LYS A 389 -27.41 -2.60 8.45
N SER A 390 -26.41 -3.05 9.19
CA SER A 390 -25.68 -4.30 8.88
C SER A 390 -26.58 -5.54 8.95
N LEU A 391 -27.48 -5.60 9.94
CA LEU A 391 -28.46 -6.68 10.07
C LEU A 391 -29.48 -6.69 8.92
N ALA A 392 -29.98 -5.50 8.57
CA ALA A 392 -30.91 -5.35 7.46
C ALA A 392 -30.23 -5.71 6.12
N ALA A 393 -28.97 -5.29 5.94
CA ALA A 393 -28.18 -5.60 4.77
C ALA A 393 -27.86 -7.09 4.66
N TYR A 394 -27.50 -7.75 5.79
CA TYR A 394 -27.33 -9.20 5.85
C TYR A 394 -28.56 -9.94 5.31
N ALA A 395 -29.72 -9.65 5.90
CA ALA A 395 -30.95 -10.32 5.52
C ALA A 395 -31.37 -10.03 4.07
N TYR A 396 -31.19 -8.79 3.61
CA TYR A 396 -31.51 -8.39 2.25
C TYR A 396 -30.61 -9.09 1.22
N ILE A 397 -29.29 -9.07 1.41
CA ILE A 397 -28.31 -9.68 0.49
C ILE A 397 -28.43 -11.21 0.52
N ALA A 398 -28.55 -11.82 1.71
CA ALA A 398 -28.76 -13.26 1.83
C ALA A 398 -30.02 -13.74 1.06
N ALA A 399 -31.10 -12.96 1.11
CA ALA A 399 -32.33 -13.26 0.39
C ALA A 399 -32.24 -12.96 -1.12
N LYS A 400 -31.64 -11.82 -1.51
CA LYS A 400 -31.49 -11.38 -2.89
C LYS A 400 -30.59 -12.34 -3.68
N ASP A 401 -29.43 -12.64 -3.14
CA ASP A 401 -28.38 -13.40 -3.83
C ASP A 401 -28.48 -14.90 -3.50
N ARG A 402 -29.44 -15.28 -2.63
CA ARG A 402 -29.59 -16.65 -2.11
C ARG A 402 -28.32 -17.22 -1.51
N SER A 403 -27.55 -16.35 -0.86
CA SER A 403 -26.23 -16.65 -0.31
C SER A 403 -26.11 -16.13 1.11
N LEU A 404 -26.01 -17.04 2.07
CA LEU A 404 -25.71 -16.67 3.47
C LEU A 404 -24.31 -16.09 3.60
N GLU A 405 -23.37 -16.54 2.77
CA GLU A 405 -22.01 -16.03 2.69
C GLU A 405 -21.99 -14.57 2.18
N GLY A 406 -22.75 -14.26 1.13
CA GLY A 406 -22.91 -12.88 0.64
C GLY A 406 -23.50 -11.97 1.72
N GLY A 407 -24.54 -12.44 2.42
CA GLY A 407 -25.09 -11.73 3.58
C GLY A 407 -24.06 -11.52 4.68
N ARG A 408 -23.22 -12.53 4.96
CA ARG A 408 -22.16 -12.44 5.95
C ARG A 408 -21.08 -11.42 5.56
N LYS A 409 -20.64 -11.42 4.33
CA LYS A 409 -19.62 -10.46 3.84
C LYS A 409 -20.06 -9.00 4.06
N ILE A 410 -21.30 -8.66 3.70
CA ILE A 410 -21.82 -7.31 3.90
C ILE A 410 -22.03 -6.98 5.40
N TYR A 411 -22.44 -7.97 6.20
CA TYR A 411 -22.57 -7.80 7.64
C TYR A 411 -21.22 -7.48 8.28
N ASP A 412 -20.19 -8.26 7.99
CA ASP A 412 -18.84 -8.07 8.51
C ASP A 412 -18.28 -6.71 8.06
N TYR A 413 -18.46 -6.34 6.79
CA TYR A 413 -18.04 -5.04 6.26
C TYR A 413 -18.69 -3.85 6.99
N LEU A 414 -19.99 -3.89 7.26
CA LEU A 414 -20.70 -2.78 7.91
C LEU A 414 -20.52 -2.74 9.43
N ASN A 415 -20.05 -3.82 10.04
CA ASN A 415 -19.75 -3.87 11.48
C ASN A 415 -18.27 -3.68 11.79
N GLU A 416 -17.40 -3.71 10.79
CA GLU A 416 -16.00 -3.44 11.03
C GLU A 416 -15.78 -2.01 11.51
N GLU A 417 -14.80 -1.82 12.33
CA GLU A 417 -14.38 -0.54 12.83
C GLU A 417 -13.81 0.31 11.66
N GLN A 418 -14.27 1.55 11.53
CA GLN A 418 -14.00 2.36 10.34
C GLN A 418 -12.52 2.71 10.14
N THR A 419 -11.76 2.88 11.24
CA THR A 419 -10.31 3.13 11.17
C THR A 419 -9.56 1.95 10.56
N ARG A 420 -10.07 0.72 10.75
CA ARG A 420 -9.52 -0.49 10.15
C ARG A 420 -10.04 -0.72 8.72
N LEU A 421 -11.28 -0.28 8.46
CA LEU A 421 -11.96 -0.53 7.20
C LEU A 421 -11.56 0.44 6.08
N LEU A 422 -11.48 1.73 6.39
CA LEU A 422 -11.36 2.81 5.41
C LEU A 422 -9.97 3.48 5.46
N PRO A 423 -9.16 3.38 4.40
CA PRO A 423 -7.85 4.02 4.30
C PRO A 423 -7.81 5.50 4.72
N ALA A 424 -8.79 6.29 4.29
CA ALA A 424 -8.86 7.71 4.61
C ALA A 424 -9.15 7.95 6.10
N VAL A 425 -9.95 7.08 6.73
CA VAL A 425 -10.25 7.16 8.16
C VAL A 425 -9.03 6.74 9.00
N ALA A 426 -8.30 5.69 8.57
CA ALA A 426 -7.05 5.30 9.20
C ALA A 426 -6.01 6.43 9.16
N PHE A 427 -5.85 7.06 8.00
CA PHE A 427 -4.95 8.19 7.81
C PHE A 427 -5.30 9.37 8.71
N GLU A 428 -6.58 9.74 8.77
CA GLU A 428 -7.06 10.84 9.58
C GLU A 428 -6.93 10.52 11.09
N ALA A 429 -7.34 9.33 11.53
CA ALA A 429 -7.28 8.93 12.94
C ALA A 429 -5.84 8.88 13.44
N ALA A 430 -4.94 8.20 12.72
CA ALA A 430 -3.52 8.13 13.08
C ALA A 430 -2.86 9.52 13.05
N GLY A 431 -3.15 10.33 12.04
CA GLY A 431 -2.57 11.68 11.91
C GLY A 431 -3.01 12.62 13.03
N LEU A 432 -4.28 12.64 13.37
CA LEU A 432 -4.81 13.48 14.45
C LEU A 432 -4.33 13.02 15.82
N ASP A 433 -4.30 11.71 16.08
CA ASP A 433 -3.79 11.19 17.34
C ASP A 433 -2.29 11.48 17.51
N LEU A 434 -1.50 11.33 16.44
CA LEU A 434 -0.08 11.68 16.45
C LEU A 434 0.14 13.16 16.80
N LEU A 435 -0.63 14.08 16.19
CA LEU A 435 -0.57 15.50 16.50
C LEU A 435 -0.98 15.78 17.96
N GLN A 436 -1.97 15.05 18.47
CA GLN A 436 -2.38 15.15 19.87
C GLN A 436 -1.30 14.62 20.82
N LEU A 437 -0.65 13.51 20.48
CA LEU A 437 0.43 12.93 21.29
C LEU A 437 1.61 13.90 21.48
N VAL A 438 2.01 14.61 20.41
CA VAL A 438 3.17 15.52 20.45
C VAL A 438 2.80 16.92 20.95
N GLY A 439 1.54 17.30 20.82
CA GLY A 439 1.04 18.61 21.27
C GLY A 439 1.10 18.80 22.78
N ALA A 440 0.95 20.05 23.22
CA ALA A 440 0.91 20.40 24.63
C ALA A 440 -0.39 19.99 25.34
N ALA A 441 -1.43 19.62 24.59
CA ALA A 441 -2.71 19.20 25.13
C ALA A 441 -2.58 17.87 25.92
N LYS A 442 -3.26 17.77 27.05
CA LYS A 442 -3.34 16.49 27.78
C LYS A 442 -4.10 15.47 26.93
N THR A 443 -3.50 14.32 26.73
CA THR A 443 -4.10 13.24 25.90
C THR A 443 -5.32 12.59 26.56
N GLY A 444 -5.79 12.97 27.70
CA GLY A 444 -6.94 12.38 28.38
C GLY A 444 -6.81 10.88 28.75
N ARG A 445 -5.74 10.23 28.28
CA ARG A 445 -5.42 8.82 28.57
C ARG A 445 -3.98 8.66 29.06
N SER A 446 -3.70 7.59 29.78
CA SER A 446 -2.34 7.19 30.13
C SER A 446 -1.65 6.65 28.87
N LEU A 447 -0.47 7.19 28.56
CA LEU A 447 0.30 6.75 27.40
C LEU A 447 1.01 5.42 27.68
N THR A 448 0.96 4.53 26.69
CA THR A 448 1.75 3.29 26.70
C THR A 448 3.25 3.61 26.57
N PRO A 449 4.14 2.63 26.81
CA PRO A 449 5.59 2.83 26.58
C PRO A 449 5.89 3.20 25.12
N TYR A 450 5.21 2.62 24.15
CA TYR A 450 5.40 2.95 22.73
C TYR A 450 4.92 4.36 22.39
N GLU A 451 3.76 4.79 22.90
CA GLU A 451 3.25 6.15 22.71
C GLU A 451 4.15 7.20 23.37
N GLN A 452 4.70 6.90 24.56
CA GLN A 452 5.69 7.77 25.22
C GLN A 452 6.96 7.89 24.38
N GLN A 453 7.43 6.78 23.82
CA GLN A 453 8.57 6.74 22.92
C GLN A 453 8.29 7.56 21.66
N LEU A 454 7.16 7.33 20.99
CA LEU A 454 6.74 8.05 19.80
C LEU A 454 6.66 9.56 20.06
N ARG A 455 6.01 9.96 21.17
CA ARG A 455 5.95 11.35 21.61
C ARG A 455 7.33 11.98 21.81
N SER A 456 8.29 11.23 22.36
CA SER A 456 9.64 11.73 22.60
C SER A 456 10.49 11.81 21.33
N ASP A 457 10.24 10.90 20.38
CA ASP A 457 11.04 10.76 19.17
C ASP A 457 10.62 11.74 18.06
N VAL A 458 9.34 12.11 17.98
CA VAL A 458 8.86 13.03 16.94
C VAL A 458 9.42 14.44 17.16
N ASP A 459 10.06 15.00 16.16
CA ASP A 459 10.65 16.34 16.13
C ASP A 459 9.83 17.32 15.28
N ALA A 460 9.23 16.82 14.20
CA ALA A 460 8.33 17.60 13.37
C ALA A 460 7.29 16.68 12.69
N ILE A 461 6.16 17.27 12.28
CA ILE A 461 5.12 16.61 11.48
C ILE A 461 4.79 17.51 10.32
N PHE A 462 4.89 16.99 9.11
CA PHE A 462 4.49 17.70 7.91
C PHE A 462 3.58 16.84 7.01
N LEU A 463 2.84 17.50 6.15
CA LEU A 463 1.88 16.90 5.24
C LEU A 463 2.33 17.16 3.81
N LEU A 464 2.24 16.11 2.98
CA LEU A 464 2.50 16.15 1.55
C LEU A 464 1.23 15.84 0.78
N ARG A 465 1.02 16.52 -0.35
CA ARG A 465 0.07 16.16 -1.37
C ARG A 465 0.82 16.04 -2.70
N ILE A 466 0.73 14.86 -3.30
CA ILE A 466 1.45 14.49 -4.51
C ILE A 466 0.41 14.31 -5.62
N PRO A 467 0.36 15.22 -6.60
CA PRO A 467 -0.60 15.14 -7.70
C PRO A 467 -0.40 13.91 -8.57
N GLN A 468 -1.46 13.42 -9.18
CA GLN A 468 -1.37 12.36 -10.19
C GLN A 468 -0.47 12.82 -11.35
N VAL A 469 0.37 11.92 -11.85
CA VAL A 469 1.14 12.15 -13.08
C VAL A 469 0.20 11.99 -14.28
N PRO A 470 0.21 12.91 -15.25
CA PRO A 470 -0.56 12.74 -16.48
C PRO A 470 -0.23 11.40 -17.15
N SER A 471 -1.27 10.63 -17.43
CA SER A 471 -1.15 9.26 -17.94
C SER A 471 -2.35 8.90 -18.82
N SER A 472 -2.44 7.64 -19.25
CA SER A 472 -3.62 7.14 -19.95
C SER A 472 -4.84 6.95 -19.05
N ARG A 473 -4.68 7.08 -17.72
CA ARG A 473 -5.76 6.87 -16.74
C ARG A 473 -6.49 8.17 -16.45
N THR A 474 -7.77 8.06 -16.19
CA THR A 474 -8.58 9.22 -15.77
C THR A 474 -8.12 9.74 -14.42
N SER A 475 -8.16 11.07 -14.24
CA SER A 475 -7.77 11.70 -12.98
C SER A 475 -8.55 11.14 -11.80
N GLY A 476 -7.81 10.71 -10.80
CA GLY A 476 -8.35 10.22 -9.55
C GLY A 476 -8.77 11.36 -8.62
N ALA A 477 -9.51 11.01 -7.59
CA ALA A 477 -10.03 11.92 -6.59
C ALA A 477 -9.58 11.55 -5.16
N ALA A 478 -10.02 12.30 -4.17
CA ALA A 478 -9.89 11.92 -2.78
C ALA A 478 -10.58 10.56 -2.52
N PRO A 479 -10.05 9.70 -1.64
CA PRO A 479 -10.72 8.48 -1.25
C PRO A 479 -11.97 8.80 -0.42
N VAL A 480 -12.88 7.85 -0.31
CA VAL A 480 -14.07 7.99 0.54
C VAL A 480 -13.72 7.88 2.03
N PHE A 481 -14.42 8.66 2.86
CA PHE A 481 -14.29 8.66 4.32
C PHE A 481 -15.44 7.92 5.02
N SER A 482 -16.41 7.41 4.26
CA SER A 482 -17.54 6.66 4.82
C SER A 482 -18.16 5.75 3.75
N PHE A 483 -18.94 4.77 4.21
CA PHE A 483 -19.74 3.94 3.33
C PHE A 483 -20.84 4.73 2.61
N ASP A 484 -21.40 5.76 3.25
CA ASP A 484 -22.40 6.63 2.62
C ASP A 484 -21.77 7.44 1.46
N GLU A 485 -20.52 7.93 1.61
CA GLU A 485 -19.77 8.54 0.49
C GLU A 485 -19.50 7.54 -0.63
N PHE A 486 -19.16 6.30 -0.30
CA PHE A 486 -18.96 5.24 -1.30
C PHE A 486 -20.25 5.02 -2.09
N GLN A 487 -21.36 4.81 -1.41
CA GLN A 487 -22.68 4.62 -2.06
C GLN A 487 -23.13 5.81 -2.90
N ALA A 488 -22.76 7.02 -2.51
CA ALA A 488 -23.11 8.23 -3.27
C ALA A 488 -22.29 8.40 -4.55
N ARG A 489 -21.10 7.79 -4.63
CA ARG A 489 -20.20 7.88 -5.80
C ARG A 489 -20.42 6.78 -6.82
N VAL A 490 -20.69 5.54 -6.37
CA VAL A 490 -20.91 4.43 -7.28
C VAL A 490 -22.26 4.53 -7.98
N PRO A 491 -22.38 4.14 -9.25
CA PRO A 491 -23.66 4.03 -9.91
C PRO A 491 -24.59 3.04 -9.18
N ALA A 492 -25.89 3.33 -9.20
CA ALA A 492 -26.89 2.49 -8.52
C ALA A 492 -27.02 1.08 -9.14
N ASP A 493 -26.79 0.97 -10.44
CA ASP A 493 -26.73 -0.32 -11.16
C ASP A 493 -25.27 -0.73 -11.32
N GLN A 494 -24.94 -1.95 -10.88
CA GLN A 494 -23.60 -2.48 -11.00
C GLN A 494 -23.15 -2.64 -12.46
N ALA A 495 -24.08 -2.77 -13.40
CA ALA A 495 -23.76 -2.83 -14.83
C ALA A 495 -23.21 -1.49 -15.37
N ASP A 496 -23.47 -0.39 -14.68
CA ASP A 496 -22.96 0.94 -15.03
C ASP A 496 -21.60 1.27 -14.38
N TRP A 497 -21.08 0.37 -13.55
CA TRP A 497 -19.79 0.60 -12.89
C TRP A 497 -18.65 0.58 -13.89
N LYS A 498 -17.76 1.54 -13.73
CA LYS A 498 -16.47 1.52 -14.41
C LYS A 498 -15.56 0.59 -13.65
N ILE A 499 -15.11 -0.46 -14.31
CA ILE A 499 -14.17 -1.43 -13.77
C ILE A 499 -13.02 -1.55 -14.76
N VAL A 500 -11.80 -1.47 -14.26
CA VAL A 500 -10.62 -1.73 -15.07
C VAL A 500 -10.40 -3.24 -15.16
N PRO A 501 -10.64 -3.86 -16.32
CA PRO A 501 -10.48 -5.30 -16.45
C PRO A 501 -8.99 -5.65 -16.36
N VAL A 502 -8.67 -6.68 -15.59
CA VAL A 502 -7.32 -7.23 -15.46
C VAL A 502 -7.35 -8.75 -15.59
N ASP A 503 -6.38 -9.29 -16.32
CA ASP A 503 -6.18 -10.72 -16.36
C ASP A 503 -5.50 -11.19 -15.08
N ALA A 504 -6.13 -12.11 -14.38
CA ALA A 504 -5.55 -12.72 -13.21
C ALA A 504 -4.28 -13.50 -13.58
N ARG A 505 -3.22 -13.32 -12.80
CA ARG A 505 -2.04 -14.18 -12.85
C ARG A 505 -2.23 -15.30 -11.82
N PRO A 506 -2.49 -16.54 -12.24
CA PRO A 506 -2.77 -17.63 -11.33
C PRO A 506 -1.56 -17.91 -10.43
N PHE A 507 -1.83 -18.08 -9.14
CA PHE A 507 -0.78 -18.45 -8.17
C PHE A 507 -0.49 -19.96 -8.31
N PRO A 508 0.80 -20.36 -8.45
CA PRO A 508 1.16 -21.77 -8.57
C PRO A 508 0.82 -22.56 -7.29
N ASP A 509 0.01 -23.60 -7.40
CA ASP A 509 -0.38 -24.43 -6.25
C ASP A 509 0.84 -25.06 -5.53
N THR A 510 1.90 -25.35 -6.30
CA THR A 510 3.16 -25.89 -5.73
C THR A 510 3.87 -24.92 -4.78
N LEU A 511 3.56 -23.63 -4.83
CA LEU A 511 4.09 -22.60 -3.93
C LEU A 511 3.14 -22.28 -2.79
N ARG A 512 1.89 -22.75 -2.86
CA ARG A 512 0.87 -22.52 -1.85
C ARG A 512 1.00 -23.53 -0.72
N GLU A 513 1.07 -23.04 0.49
CA GLU A 513 0.97 -23.87 1.69
C GLU A 513 -0.47 -23.90 2.22
N ALA A 514 -0.80 -24.93 2.96
CA ALA A 514 -2.10 -25.01 3.61
C ALA A 514 -2.25 -23.83 4.59
N SER A 515 -3.36 -23.13 4.49
CA SER A 515 -3.72 -22.05 5.42
C SER A 515 -3.79 -22.60 6.84
N SER A 516 -3.30 -21.84 7.80
CA SER A 516 -3.54 -22.13 9.21
C SER A 516 -4.97 -21.76 9.57
N PRO A 517 -5.69 -22.59 10.33
CA PRO A 517 -7.05 -22.27 10.76
C PRO A 517 -7.12 -21.19 11.85
N ILE A 518 -5.99 -20.63 12.29
CA ILE A 518 -5.90 -19.72 13.45
C ILE A 518 -6.74 -18.44 13.26
N GLU A 519 -6.86 -17.94 12.03
CA GLU A 519 -7.62 -16.71 11.77
C GLU A 519 -8.86 -16.88 10.88
N ASP A 520 -9.14 -18.11 10.42
CA ASP A 520 -10.21 -18.36 9.45
C ASP A 520 -11.62 -18.54 10.07
N ASN A 521 -11.77 -18.47 11.39
CA ASN A 521 -13.07 -18.52 12.04
C ASN A 521 -13.63 -17.10 12.26
N PRO A 522 -14.42 -16.56 11.31
CA PRO A 522 -15.17 -15.34 11.59
C PRO A 522 -16.11 -15.62 12.76
N SER A 523 -16.16 -14.70 13.73
CA SER A 523 -17.10 -14.80 14.84
C SER A 523 -18.50 -15.11 14.32
N PRO A 524 -19.21 -16.13 14.83
CA PRO A 524 -20.54 -16.45 14.34
C PRO A 524 -21.46 -15.25 14.55
N VAL A 525 -22.28 -14.92 13.53
CA VAL A 525 -23.37 -13.96 13.72
C VAL A 525 -24.24 -14.52 14.84
N PRO A 526 -24.46 -13.80 15.96
CA PRO A 526 -25.26 -14.32 17.06
C PRO A 526 -26.63 -14.78 16.59
N ALA A 527 -27.03 -16.01 16.88
CA ALA A 527 -28.28 -16.59 16.41
C ALA A 527 -29.54 -15.72 16.70
N PRO A 528 -29.65 -15.00 17.83
CA PRO A 528 -30.75 -14.06 18.06
C PRO A 528 -30.77 -12.92 17.05
N ILE A 529 -29.61 -12.44 16.63
CA ILE A 529 -29.46 -11.33 15.69
C ILE A 529 -29.85 -11.76 14.29
N ALA A 530 -29.45 -12.95 13.85
CA ALA A 530 -29.88 -13.53 12.58
C ALA A 530 -31.40 -13.71 12.52
N GLY A 531 -32.02 -14.14 13.62
CA GLY A 531 -33.46 -14.26 13.77
C GLY A 531 -34.22 -12.93 13.66
N ILE A 532 -33.74 -11.89 14.32
CA ILE A 532 -34.32 -10.54 14.26
C ILE A 532 -34.26 -9.97 12.83
N GLY A 533 -33.15 -10.16 12.12
CA GLY A 533 -33.00 -9.74 10.72
C GLY A 533 -34.06 -10.39 9.81
N VAL A 534 -34.32 -11.69 9.98
CA VAL A 534 -35.35 -12.42 9.23
C VAL A 534 -36.77 -11.88 9.56
N PHE A 535 -37.06 -11.58 10.81
CA PHE A 535 -38.37 -11.01 11.22
C PHE A 535 -38.55 -9.60 10.65
N ILE A 536 -37.51 -8.76 10.63
CA ILE A 536 -37.59 -7.41 10.04
C ILE A 536 -37.85 -7.48 8.53
N VAL A 537 -37.18 -8.38 7.80
CA VAL A 537 -37.38 -8.56 6.35
C VAL A 537 -38.78 -9.14 6.07
N LEU A 538 -39.23 -10.13 6.84
CA LEU A 538 -40.56 -10.67 6.70
C LEU A 538 -41.64 -9.60 7.02
N GLY A 539 -41.42 -8.80 8.05
CA GLY A 539 -42.28 -7.66 8.41
C GLY A 539 -42.33 -6.61 7.31
N ALA A 540 -41.18 -6.26 6.72
CA ALA A 540 -41.07 -5.31 5.59
C ALA A 540 -41.75 -5.84 4.32
N LEU A 541 -41.60 -7.14 4.01
CA LEU A 541 -42.27 -7.79 2.88
C LEU A 541 -43.77 -7.86 3.04
N VAL A 542 -44.25 -8.15 4.26
CA VAL A 542 -45.71 -8.15 4.57
C VAL A 542 -46.26 -6.72 4.47
N PHE A 543 -45.55 -5.72 5.01
CA PHE A 543 -45.93 -4.32 4.90
C PHE A 543 -45.95 -3.84 3.45
N TRP A 544 -44.94 -4.18 2.64
CA TRP A 544 -44.86 -3.84 1.22
C TRP A 544 -45.99 -4.52 0.42
N ARG A 545 -46.27 -5.81 0.67
CA ARG A 545 -47.41 -6.51 0.05
C ARG A 545 -48.76 -5.85 0.43
N ARG A 546 -48.97 -5.50 1.69
CA ARG A 546 -50.19 -4.78 2.12
C ARG A 546 -50.33 -3.43 1.46
N ARG A 547 -49.23 -2.66 1.34
CA ARG A 547 -49.22 -1.37 0.66
C ARG A 547 -49.49 -1.48 -0.83
N LYS A 548 -49.01 -2.54 -1.48
CA LYS A 548 -49.26 -2.82 -2.91
C LYS A 548 -50.73 -3.24 -3.12
N GLN A 549 -51.28 -4.04 -2.24
CA GLN A 549 -52.72 -4.42 -2.26
C GLN A 549 -53.65 -3.22 -1.99
N SER A 550 -53.31 -2.36 -1.06
CA SER A 550 -54.06 -1.13 -0.78
C SER A 550 -54.02 -0.13 -1.95
N LYS A 551 -52.91 0.00 -2.64
CA LYS A 551 -52.80 0.81 -3.89
C LYS A 551 -53.62 0.19 -5.02
N ALA A 552 -53.59 -1.12 -5.19
CA ALA A 552 -54.41 -1.82 -6.21
C ALA A 552 -55.94 -1.73 -5.89
N ALA A 553 -56.30 -1.79 -4.62
CA ALA A 553 -57.70 -1.59 -4.20
C ALA A 553 -58.20 -0.17 -4.43
N LYS A 554 -57.34 0.85 -4.15
CA LYS A 554 -57.62 2.26 -4.45
C LYS A 554 -57.71 2.56 -5.97
N ALA A 555 -56.89 1.87 -6.77
CA ALA A 555 -56.94 2.01 -8.23
C ALA A 555 -58.21 1.38 -8.84
N LYS A 556 -58.76 0.32 -8.22
CA LYS A 556 -60.02 -0.31 -8.62
C LYS A 556 -61.26 0.46 -8.13
N ALA A 557 -61.14 1.32 -7.13
CA ALA A 557 -62.23 2.12 -6.57
C ALA A 557 -62.33 3.53 -7.15
N ALA A 558 -61.51 3.91 -8.11
CA ALA A 558 -61.64 5.17 -8.79
C ALA A 558 -62.78 5.10 -9.79
N PRO A 559 -63.81 5.98 -9.69
CA PRO A 559 -64.92 5.98 -10.62
C PRO A 559 -64.45 6.31 -12.03
N ALA A 560 -64.96 5.57 -13.03
CA ALA A 560 -64.78 5.85 -14.43
C ALA A 560 -65.31 7.28 -14.69
N LYS A 561 -64.42 8.20 -15.09
CA LYS A 561 -64.87 9.50 -15.63
C LYS A 561 -65.56 9.22 -16.95
N GLU A 562 -66.88 9.37 -16.95
CA GLU A 562 -67.67 9.48 -18.18
C GLU A 562 -67.11 10.56 -19.09
N LEU A 563 -66.74 10.13 -20.29
CA LEU A 563 -66.53 11.03 -21.40
C LEU A 563 -67.94 11.46 -21.93
N VAL A 564 -68.36 12.66 -21.59
CA VAL A 564 -69.45 13.33 -22.28
C VAL A 564 -68.88 14.52 -23.04
N HIS A 565 -68.95 14.41 -24.37
CA HIS A 565 -68.84 15.39 -25.46
C HIS A 565 -67.73 16.42 -25.48
#